data_f1d62be21c171d241ffd48b836612144
#
_entry.id   f1d62be21c171d241ffd48b836612144
#
_cell.length_a   1.000
_cell.length_b   1.000
_cell.length_c   1.000
_cell.angle_alpha   90.00
_cell.angle_beta   90.00
_cell.angle_gamma   90.00
#
_symmetry.space_group_name_H-M   'P 1'
#
loop_
_entity.id
_entity.type
_entity.pdbx_description
1 polymer ?
#
loop_
_entity_poly.entity_id
_entity_poly.type
_entity_poly.pdbx_seq_one_letter_code
_entity_poly.pdbx_strand_id
1 'polypeptide(L)'
;NESCLPCHQSRVENATAHTRHPAGSTGNQCVSCHMPMTTFARMRRSDHSMRPPTPATTLAYGSPNACNLCHTDKDARWADTRVRAWRSRDYQAPVLQRAGLIDAARKRDWSRLDDLLAAIGDPASDPIFAASLLRLLAPCADPRKGPALRQALTHPHPLLRASAAALLADDVSQQNFSVLVTAAKDDYRVVRIAAATALARYPQGLLDLPSARAACEAAFRELEASHRCMPDSWASHYNLGNYFEARGLTEQALASYAQATRLRPDMVPPLVNASMMHARRGDLRTSIALLRKAEAADPRNPAVHLNLGMALAEQQDMSGAERHFRAALAADPTLAQAAFNLGVLLNRTAPTDEGVALCRRAAELAPQHAGYAYTHAYYLMMRGYADEAAKVLRDALQRGVTSPEITSLLGRLTRAQP
;
A
#
# COMPACT_ATOMS: atom_id res chain seq x y z
N ASN A 1 -23.59 22.38 24.68
CA ASN A 1 -23.42 21.26 25.60
C ASN A 1 -24.68 20.39 25.71
N GLU A 2 -25.88 20.92 25.51
CA GLU A 2 -27.16 20.21 25.67
C GLU A 2 -27.25 18.92 24.86
N SER A 3 -26.72 18.89 23.65
CA SER A 3 -26.67 17.68 22.79
C SER A 3 -25.92 16.52 23.43
N CYS A 4 -25.11 16.76 24.45
CA CYS A 4 -24.33 15.75 25.15
C CYS A 4 -25.03 15.25 26.46
N LEU A 5 -26.13 15.90 26.85
CA LEU A 5 -26.85 15.65 28.11
C LEU A 5 -27.28 14.20 28.29
N PRO A 6 -27.94 13.54 27.34
CA PRO A 6 -28.52 12.22 27.60
C PRO A 6 -27.48 11.19 28.07
N CYS A 7 -26.22 11.30 27.59
CA CYS A 7 -25.14 10.34 27.86
C CYS A 7 -24.15 10.88 28.92
N HIS A 8 -23.98 12.19 29.05
CA HIS A 8 -22.92 12.83 29.85
C HIS A 8 -23.47 13.83 30.89
N GLN A 9 -24.62 13.55 31.49
CA GLN A 9 -25.33 14.47 32.40
C GLN A 9 -24.42 15.13 33.45
N SER A 10 -23.70 14.35 34.23
CA SER A 10 -22.83 14.87 35.32
C SER A 10 -21.69 15.79 34.77
N ARG A 11 -21.27 15.61 33.54
CA ARG A 11 -20.23 16.45 32.92
C ARG A 11 -20.80 17.74 32.36
N VAL A 12 -22.01 17.72 31.83
CA VAL A 12 -22.69 18.89 31.29
C VAL A 12 -23.16 19.81 32.42
N GLU A 13 -23.76 19.25 33.47
CA GLU A 13 -24.20 20.02 34.63
C GLU A 13 -23.04 20.68 35.40
N ASN A 14 -21.87 20.05 35.40
CA ASN A 14 -20.65 20.53 36.05
C ASN A 14 -19.57 20.91 35.01
N ALA A 15 -19.96 21.53 33.90
CA ALA A 15 -19.07 21.81 32.80
C ALA A 15 -17.82 22.62 33.18
N THR A 16 -17.98 23.64 34.02
CA THR A 16 -16.86 24.47 34.52
C THR A 16 -15.84 23.65 35.33
N ALA A 17 -16.31 22.74 36.19
CA ALA A 17 -15.43 21.85 36.95
C ALA A 17 -14.72 20.84 36.05
N HIS A 18 -15.38 20.38 34.97
CA HIS A 18 -14.80 19.46 34.01
C HIS A 18 -13.77 20.13 33.08
N THR A 19 -14.10 21.30 32.54
CA THR A 19 -13.31 22.01 31.53
C THR A 19 -12.24 22.92 32.10
N ARG A 20 -12.41 23.35 33.37
CA ARG A 20 -11.61 24.40 34.03
C ARG A 20 -11.66 25.76 33.34
N HIS A 21 -12.76 26.03 32.62
CA HIS A 21 -13.01 27.30 31.96
C HIS A 21 -14.30 27.95 32.51
N PRO A 22 -14.38 29.30 32.51
CA PRO A 22 -15.57 30.03 32.98
C PRO A 22 -16.81 29.62 32.19
N ALA A 23 -17.96 29.60 32.86
CA ALA A 23 -19.26 29.39 32.23
C ALA A 23 -19.47 30.41 31.10
N GLY A 24 -20.04 29.97 30.00
CA GLY A 24 -20.29 30.83 28.80
C GLY A 24 -19.08 31.08 27.89
N SER A 25 -17.86 30.72 28.33
CA SER A 25 -16.68 30.82 27.45
C SER A 25 -16.63 29.72 26.40
N THR A 26 -15.89 29.96 25.32
CA THR A 26 -15.64 28.95 24.26
C THR A 26 -14.99 27.69 24.85
N GLY A 27 -14.07 27.82 25.80
CA GLY A 27 -13.41 26.70 26.46
C GLY A 27 -14.36 25.86 27.36
N ASN A 28 -15.55 26.37 27.70
CA ASN A 28 -16.57 25.64 28.43
C ASN A 28 -17.54 24.84 27.55
N GLN A 29 -17.31 24.84 26.22
CA GLN A 29 -18.11 24.06 25.30
C GLN A 29 -17.45 22.68 25.05
N CYS A 30 -18.24 21.62 25.17
CA CYS A 30 -17.77 20.24 24.98
C CYS A 30 -17.08 20.05 23.62
N VAL A 31 -17.69 20.60 22.56
CA VAL A 31 -17.21 20.48 21.18
C VAL A 31 -15.85 21.15 20.96
N SER A 32 -15.52 22.20 21.70
CA SER A 32 -14.22 22.88 21.55
C SER A 32 -13.03 22.01 21.91
N CYS A 33 -13.21 21.05 22.81
CA CYS A 33 -12.18 20.11 23.26
C CYS A 33 -12.31 18.73 22.62
N HIS A 34 -13.55 18.23 22.46
CA HIS A 34 -13.80 16.87 21.98
C HIS A 34 -14.06 16.76 20.48
N MET A 35 -14.38 17.88 19.82
CA MET A 35 -14.59 17.97 18.37
C MET A 35 -13.84 19.20 17.78
N PRO A 36 -12.55 19.36 18.07
CA PRO A 36 -11.81 20.53 17.63
C PRO A 36 -11.80 20.60 16.10
N MET A 37 -11.70 21.81 15.57
CA MET A 37 -11.56 22.03 14.14
C MET A 37 -10.19 21.53 13.67
N THR A 38 -10.16 20.61 12.73
CA THR A 38 -8.95 20.07 12.11
C THR A 38 -8.97 20.26 10.61
N THR A 39 -7.80 20.23 9.98
CA THR A 39 -7.67 20.21 8.52
C THR A 39 -7.43 18.78 8.05
N PHE A 40 -8.33 18.26 7.22
CA PHE A 40 -8.22 16.94 6.62
C PHE A 40 -8.60 17.02 5.14
N ALA A 41 -7.79 16.43 4.27
CA ALA A 41 -8.02 16.39 2.81
C ALA A 41 -8.35 17.80 2.23
N ARG A 42 -7.63 18.84 2.65
CA ARG A 42 -7.82 20.25 2.27
C ARG A 42 -9.14 20.87 2.76
N MET A 43 -9.89 20.19 3.61
CA MET A 43 -11.10 20.72 4.25
C MET A 43 -10.85 20.97 5.73
N ARG A 44 -11.35 22.11 6.22
CA ARG A 44 -11.40 22.41 7.65
C ARG A 44 -12.74 21.92 8.18
N ARG A 45 -12.71 20.94 9.08
CA ARG A 45 -13.92 20.34 9.68
C ARG A 45 -13.71 19.93 11.13
N SER A 46 -14.78 19.72 11.85
CA SER A 46 -14.74 19.20 13.22
C SER A 46 -14.20 17.77 13.23
N ASP A 47 -13.35 17.47 14.19
CA ASP A 47 -12.95 16.09 14.50
C ASP A 47 -14.10 15.37 15.19
N HIS A 48 -14.64 14.34 14.55
CA HIS A 48 -15.73 13.53 15.08
C HIS A 48 -15.26 12.33 15.90
N SER A 49 -13.97 12.23 16.23
CA SER A 49 -13.47 11.16 17.11
C SER A 49 -13.95 11.27 18.56
N MET A 50 -14.41 12.45 18.95
CA MET A 50 -14.91 12.77 20.30
C MET A 50 -13.94 12.39 21.43
N ARG A 51 -12.65 12.34 21.12
CA ARG A 51 -11.61 11.99 22.09
C ARG A 51 -11.24 13.18 22.97
N PRO A 52 -10.80 12.93 24.21
CA PRO A 52 -10.26 13.99 25.05
C PRO A 52 -8.96 14.54 24.44
N PRO A 53 -8.64 15.84 24.69
CA PRO A 53 -7.36 16.41 24.27
C PRO A 53 -6.19 15.59 24.81
N THR A 54 -5.24 15.28 23.95
CA THR A 54 -4.07 14.44 24.30
C THR A 54 -2.79 15.16 23.93
N PRO A 55 -2.35 16.21 24.67
CA PRO A 55 -1.13 16.95 24.39
C PRO A 55 0.15 16.10 24.38
N ALA A 56 0.16 14.99 25.12
CA ALA A 56 1.27 14.05 25.11
C ALA A 56 1.55 13.48 23.69
N THR A 57 0.52 13.26 22.87
CA THR A 57 0.72 12.84 21.47
C THR A 57 1.23 13.97 20.59
N THR A 58 0.90 15.22 20.93
CA THR A 58 1.49 16.39 20.26
C THR A 58 3.00 16.47 20.51
N LEU A 59 3.42 16.25 21.75
CA LEU A 59 4.83 16.25 22.13
C LEU A 59 5.61 15.11 21.45
N ALA A 60 5.01 13.93 21.35
CA ALA A 60 5.69 12.76 20.80
C ALA A 60 5.65 12.68 19.27
N TYR A 61 4.55 13.12 18.65
CA TYR A 61 4.27 12.86 17.23
C TYR A 61 3.83 14.09 16.42
N GLY A 62 3.84 15.28 17.02
CA GLY A 62 3.43 16.52 16.32
C GLY A 62 1.93 16.59 15.98
N SER A 63 1.08 15.73 16.59
CA SER A 63 -0.36 15.76 16.34
C SER A 63 -0.98 17.05 16.88
N PRO A 64 -2.01 17.63 16.23
CA PRO A 64 -2.70 18.80 16.78
C PRO A 64 -3.42 18.43 18.10
N ASN A 65 -3.59 19.41 19.00
CA ASN A 65 -4.43 19.27 20.17
C ASN A 65 -5.35 20.49 20.34
N ALA A 66 -6.48 20.28 20.98
CA ALA A 66 -7.52 21.30 21.13
C ALA A 66 -7.07 22.51 21.96
N CYS A 67 -6.19 22.32 22.97
CA CYS A 67 -5.76 23.38 23.86
C CYS A 67 -5.05 24.51 23.11
N ASN A 68 -4.12 24.15 22.22
CA ASN A 68 -3.31 25.11 21.47
C ASN A 68 -4.04 25.76 20.29
N LEU A 69 -5.30 25.37 20.00
CA LEU A 69 -6.15 26.10 19.07
C LEU A 69 -6.65 27.45 19.64
N CYS A 70 -6.76 27.55 20.96
CA CYS A 70 -7.17 28.78 21.66
C CYS A 70 -5.99 29.41 22.42
N HIS A 71 -5.19 28.61 23.11
CA HIS A 71 -3.99 29.05 23.84
C HIS A 71 -2.78 29.08 22.88
N THR A 72 -2.82 29.98 21.92
CA THR A 72 -1.80 30.09 20.86
C THR A 72 -0.46 30.64 21.34
N ASP A 73 -0.45 31.27 22.54
CA ASP A 73 0.71 31.77 23.25
C ASP A 73 1.42 30.70 24.10
N LYS A 74 0.85 29.51 24.17
CA LYS A 74 1.37 28.37 24.96
C LYS A 74 1.77 27.21 24.06
N ASP A 75 2.70 26.40 24.54
CA ASP A 75 3.14 25.17 23.88
C ASP A 75 2.37 23.91 24.33
N ALA A 76 2.64 22.80 23.67
CA ALA A 76 2.01 21.51 24.03
C ALA A 76 2.48 20.99 25.40
N ARG A 77 3.65 21.37 25.89
CA ARG A 77 4.14 21.00 27.22
C ARG A 77 3.31 21.66 28.31
N TRP A 78 2.99 22.94 28.14
CA TRP A 78 2.05 23.62 29.02
C TRP A 78 0.70 22.89 29.07
N ALA A 79 0.15 22.55 27.91
CA ALA A 79 -1.14 21.85 27.83
C ALA A 79 -1.08 20.47 28.52
N ASP A 80 -0.01 19.68 28.32
CA ASP A 80 0.18 18.38 28.96
C ASP A 80 0.26 18.50 30.49
N THR A 81 1.03 19.48 30.98
CA THR A 81 1.14 19.76 32.42
C THR A 81 -0.24 20.08 33.04
N ARG A 82 -1.06 20.91 32.37
CA ARG A 82 -2.40 21.27 32.84
C ARG A 82 -3.34 20.07 32.84
N VAL A 83 -3.36 19.32 31.78
CA VAL A 83 -4.21 18.14 31.64
C VAL A 83 -3.89 17.09 32.71
N ARG A 84 -2.61 16.85 32.98
CA ARG A 84 -2.18 15.91 34.05
C ARG A 84 -2.55 16.41 35.44
N ALA A 85 -2.40 17.69 35.69
CA ALA A 85 -2.82 18.28 36.99
C ALA A 85 -4.33 18.21 37.23
N TRP A 86 -5.15 18.15 36.18
CA TRP A 86 -6.62 18.11 36.31
C TRP A 86 -7.19 16.70 36.51
N ARG A 87 -6.38 15.65 36.28
CA ARG A 87 -6.86 14.27 36.25
C ARG A 87 -6.04 13.39 37.18
N SER A 88 -6.73 12.64 38.04
CA SER A 88 -6.12 11.64 38.91
C SER A 88 -5.65 10.39 38.18
N ARG A 89 -6.18 10.15 36.96
CA ARG A 89 -5.85 9.00 36.13
C ARG A 89 -5.19 9.48 34.83
N ASP A 90 -4.09 8.86 34.44
CA ASP A 90 -3.46 9.10 33.14
C ASP A 90 -4.29 8.44 32.02
N TYR A 91 -5.21 9.20 31.46
CA TYR A 91 -6.01 8.77 30.30
C TYR A 91 -5.25 8.90 28.97
N GLN A 92 -4.12 9.61 28.96
CA GLN A 92 -3.31 9.79 27.73
C GLN A 92 -2.46 8.55 27.41
N ALA A 93 -2.04 7.77 28.42
CA ALA A 93 -1.14 6.63 28.22
C ALA A 93 -1.66 5.60 27.18
N PRO A 94 -2.94 5.16 27.21
CA PRO A 94 -3.44 4.25 26.17
C PRO A 94 -3.47 4.87 24.77
N VAL A 95 -3.70 6.19 24.66
CA VAL A 95 -3.70 6.90 23.37
C VAL A 95 -2.27 7.00 22.85
N LEU A 96 -1.32 7.31 23.71
CA LEU A 96 0.10 7.41 23.38
C LEU A 96 0.65 6.04 22.90
N GLN A 97 0.28 4.95 23.57
CA GLN A 97 0.64 3.59 23.18
C GLN A 97 0.14 3.27 21.77
N ARG A 98 -1.14 3.54 21.47
CA ARG A 98 -1.71 3.34 20.14
C ARG A 98 -1.03 4.20 19.08
N ALA A 99 -0.76 5.47 19.40
CA ALA A 99 -0.04 6.37 18.48
C ALA A 99 1.37 5.85 18.18
N GLY A 100 2.07 5.29 19.18
CA GLY A 100 3.38 4.67 19.00
C GLY A 100 3.37 3.47 18.06
N LEU A 101 2.34 2.63 18.13
CA LEU A 101 2.19 1.49 17.22
C LEU A 101 1.90 1.96 15.78
N ILE A 102 1.05 2.98 15.61
CA ILE A 102 0.79 3.58 14.29
C ILE A 102 2.05 4.20 13.71
N ASP A 103 2.81 4.93 14.52
CA ASP A 103 4.07 5.57 14.08
C ASP A 103 5.11 4.54 13.65
N ALA A 104 5.32 3.48 14.45
CA ALA A 104 6.20 2.37 14.11
C ALA A 104 5.80 1.71 12.79
N ALA A 105 4.51 1.38 12.61
CA ALA A 105 4.02 0.76 11.38
C ALA A 105 4.18 1.69 10.15
N ARG A 106 3.93 2.99 10.28
CA ARG A 106 4.14 3.99 9.21
C ARG A 106 5.61 4.14 8.82
N LYS A 107 6.51 4.06 9.80
CA LYS A 107 7.96 4.10 9.59
C LYS A 107 8.53 2.76 9.12
N ARG A 108 7.70 1.71 9.04
CA ARG A 108 8.10 0.33 8.75
C ARG A 108 9.13 -0.21 9.77
N ASP A 109 9.01 0.24 11.01
CA ASP A 109 9.80 -0.29 12.13
C ASP A 109 9.22 -1.62 12.59
N TRP A 110 9.64 -2.68 11.93
CA TRP A 110 9.18 -4.05 12.22
C TRP A 110 9.84 -4.66 13.45
N SER A 111 10.72 -3.95 14.17
CA SER A 111 11.18 -4.38 15.50
C SER A 111 10.02 -4.45 16.50
N ARG A 112 8.94 -3.67 16.25
CA ARG A 112 7.72 -3.66 17.03
C ARG A 112 6.61 -4.58 16.49
N LEU A 113 6.93 -5.52 15.60
CA LEU A 113 5.92 -6.36 14.95
C LEU A 113 5.12 -7.19 15.96
N ASP A 114 5.74 -7.72 16.98
CA ASP A 114 5.05 -8.53 18.01
C ASP A 114 3.99 -7.71 18.74
N ASP A 115 4.30 -6.46 19.10
CA ASP A 115 3.34 -5.54 19.72
C ASP A 115 2.19 -5.19 18.75
N LEU A 116 2.50 -5.01 17.47
CA LEU A 116 1.50 -4.73 16.43
C LEU A 116 0.54 -5.92 16.26
N LEU A 117 1.09 -7.14 16.15
CA LEU A 117 0.28 -8.36 16.02
C LEU A 117 -0.56 -8.63 17.27
N ALA A 118 0.00 -8.41 18.47
CA ALA A 118 -0.73 -8.53 19.72
C ALA A 118 -1.91 -7.54 19.77
N ALA A 119 -1.69 -6.27 19.42
CA ALA A 119 -2.75 -5.26 19.40
C ALA A 119 -3.85 -5.54 18.36
N ILE A 120 -3.51 -6.16 17.23
CA ILE A 120 -4.47 -6.59 16.20
C ILE A 120 -5.29 -7.79 16.69
N GLY A 121 -4.65 -8.74 17.36
CA GLY A 121 -5.30 -9.95 17.87
C GLY A 121 -6.06 -9.79 19.18
N ASP A 122 -5.92 -8.66 19.88
CA ASP A 122 -6.61 -8.41 21.15
C ASP A 122 -8.10 -8.11 20.92
N PRO A 123 -9.02 -8.96 21.41
CA PRO A 123 -10.47 -8.74 21.28
C PRO A 123 -10.97 -7.45 21.98
N ALA A 124 -10.20 -6.93 22.95
CA ALA A 124 -10.52 -5.68 23.65
C ALA A 124 -10.03 -4.43 22.88
N SER A 125 -9.22 -4.60 21.86
CA SER A 125 -8.79 -3.50 21.01
C SER A 125 -9.97 -2.85 20.27
N ASP A 126 -9.91 -1.53 20.14
CA ASP A 126 -10.84 -0.81 19.27
C ASP A 126 -10.73 -1.37 17.82
N PRO A 127 -11.82 -1.89 17.25
CA PRO A 127 -11.75 -2.59 15.95
C PRO A 127 -11.32 -1.69 14.79
N ILE A 128 -11.58 -0.37 14.85
CA ILE A 128 -11.11 0.58 13.83
C ILE A 128 -9.61 0.77 13.94
N PHE A 129 -9.09 0.84 15.16
CA PHE A 129 -7.65 0.91 15.41
C PHE A 129 -6.95 -0.38 14.95
N ALA A 130 -7.45 -1.55 15.34
CA ALA A 130 -6.88 -2.84 14.95
C ALA A 130 -6.92 -3.05 13.43
N ALA A 131 -8.03 -2.69 12.75
CA ALA A 131 -8.13 -2.73 11.29
C ALA A 131 -7.17 -1.74 10.60
N SER A 132 -6.91 -0.59 11.22
CA SER A 132 -5.94 0.38 10.71
C SER A 132 -4.51 -0.13 10.83
N LEU A 133 -4.14 -0.74 11.95
CA LEU A 133 -2.84 -1.40 12.12
C LEU A 133 -2.67 -2.53 11.10
N LEU A 134 -3.70 -3.36 10.92
CA LEU A 134 -3.67 -4.45 9.96
C LEU A 134 -3.35 -3.95 8.55
N ARG A 135 -4.00 -2.86 8.10
CA ARG A 135 -3.72 -2.24 6.80
C ARG A 135 -2.30 -1.67 6.69
N LEU A 136 -1.76 -1.15 7.77
CA LEU A 136 -0.38 -0.65 7.81
C LEU A 136 0.66 -1.76 7.71
N LEU A 137 0.29 -3.03 7.95
CA LEU A 137 1.16 -4.18 7.71
C LEU A 137 1.29 -4.56 6.22
N ALA A 138 0.58 -3.92 5.29
CA ALA A 138 0.68 -4.25 3.86
C ALA A 138 2.13 -4.39 3.36
N PRO A 139 3.05 -3.41 3.62
CA PRO A 139 4.44 -3.48 3.16
C PRO A 139 5.34 -4.41 4.01
N CYS A 140 4.83 -5.05 5.06
CA CYS A 140 5.60 -5.96 5.90
C CYS A 140 5.85 -7.27 5.18
N ALA A 141 7.13 -7.66 5.04
CA ALA A 141 7.54 -8.92 4.42
C ALA A 141 7.78 -10.06 5.42
N ASP A 142 7.61 -9.82 6.72
CA ASP A 142 7.84 -10.83 7.76
C ASP A 142 6.86 -12.00 7.61
N PRO A 143 7.35 -13.26 7.66
CA PRO A 143 6.51 -14.45 7.48
C PRO A 143 5.40 -14.59 8.52
N ARG A 144 5.52 -13.98 9.70
CA ARG A 144 4.50 -13.98 10.76
C ARG A 144 3.22 -13.24 10.35
N LYS A 145 3.31 -12.34 9.34
CA LYS A 145 2.14 -11.63 8.81
C LYS A 145 1.06 -12.58 8.28
N GLY A 146 1.43 -13.59 7.49
CA GLY A 146 0.47 -14.50 6.88
C GLY A 146 -0.44 -15.21 7.89
N PRO A 147 0.11 -15.93 8.91
CA PRO A 147 -0.68 -16.51 9.99
C PRO A 147 -1.59 -15.53 10.71
N ALA A 148 -1.09 -14.33 11.02
CA ALA A 148 -1.87 -13.28 11.69
C ALA A 148 -3.07 -12.79 10.85
N LEU A 149 -2.88 -12.65 9.52
CA LEU A 149 -3.97 -12.31 8.61
C LEU A 149 -5.05 -13.41 8.56
N ARG A 150 -4.63 -14.68 8.51
CA ARG A 150 -5.60 -15.80 8.54
C ARG A 150 -6.35 -15.87 9.86
N GLN A 151 -5.70 -15.61 10.98
CA GLN A 151 -6.35 -15.51 12.28
C GLN A 151 -7.35 -14.34 12.31
N ALA A 152 -6.99 -13.18 11.77
CA ALA A 152 -7.87 -12.01 11.71
C ALA A 152 -9.15 -12.24 10.89
N LEU A 153 -9.18 -13.22 9.97
CA LEU A 153 -10.41 -13.62 9.26
C LEU A 153 -11.48 -14.25 10.18
N THR A 154 -11.12 -14.71 11.38
CA THR A 154 -12.08 -15.26 12.35
C THR A 154 -12.47 -14.24 13.44
N HIS A 155 -12.00 -13.00 13.33
CA HIS A 155 -12.28 -11.97 14.33
C HIS A 155 -13.78 -11.64 14.37
N PRO A 156 -14.39 -11.38 15.57
CA PRO A 156 -15.81 -11.05 15.69
C PRO A 156 -16.23 -9.84 14.83
N HIS A 157 -15.36 -8.83 14.70
CA HIS A 157 -15.68 -7.58 14.01
C HIS A 157 -15.41 -7.68 12.50
N PRO A 158 -16.40 -7.39 11.62
CA PRO A 158 -16.27 -7.59 10.17
C PRO A 158 -15.22 -6.69 9.48
N LEU A 159 -14.88 -5.53 10.05
CA LEU A 159 -13.83 -4.67 9.48
C LEU A 159 -12.45 -5.31 9.52
N LEU A 160 -12.13 -6.07 10.58
CA LEU A 160 -10.88 -6.81 10.63
C LEU A 160 -10.88 -7.95 9.63
N ARG A 161 -11.99 -8.73 9.58
CA ARG A 161 -12.10 -9.82 8.58
C ARG A 161 -11.96 -9.30 7.15
N ALA A 162 -12.62 -8.19 6.81
CA ALA A 162 -12.52 -7.57 5.49
C ALA A 162 -11.09 -7.05 5.19
N SER A 163 -10.44 -6.42 6.18
CA SER A 163 -9.07 -5.93 6.01
C SER A 163 -8.07 -7.07 5.85
N ALA A 164 -8.25 -8.17 6.58
CA ALA A 164 -7.44 -9.38 6.45
C ALA A 164 -7.62 -10.04 5.08
N ALA A 165 -8.87 -10.21 4.61
CA ALA A 165 -9.16 -10.75 3.29
C ALA A 165 -8.51 -9.93 2.17
N ALA A 166 -8.59 -8.60 2.25
CA ALA A 166 -7.97 -7.71 1.28
C ALA A 166 -6.44 -7.87 1.22
N LEU A 167 -5.77 -8.01 2.38
CA LEU A 167 -4.31 -8.16 2.44
C LEU A 167 -3.80 -9.55 2.02
N LEU A 168 -4.64 -10.58 2.12
CA LEU A 168 -4.31 -11.91 1.60
C LEU A 168 -4.32 -11.99 0.07
N ALA A 169 -4.80 -10.96 -0.62
CA ALA A 169 -4.77 -10.90 -2.08
C ALA A 169 -3.35 -10.94 -2.67
N ASP A 170 -2.32 -10.54 -1.89
CA ASP A 170 -0.94 -10.47 -2.35
C ASP A 170 -0.20 -11.82 -2.25
N ASP A 171 -0.80 -12.82 -1.59
CA ASP A 171 -0.23 -14.17 -1.44
C ASP A 171 -1.22 -15.23 -1.96
N VAL A 172 -1.04 -15.61 -3.22
CA VAL A 172 -1.86 -16.62 -3.91
C VAL A 172 -1.37 -18.02 -3.52
N SER A 173 -1.69 -18.47 -2.30
CA SER A 173 -1.35 -19.77 -1.76
C SER A 173 -2.58 -20.63 -1.51
N GLN A 174 -2.39 -21.98 -1.47
CA GLN A 174 -3.47 -22.93 -1.17
C GLN A 174 -4.08 -22.69 0.22
N GLN A 175 -3.27 -22.31 1.21
CA GLN A 175 -3.74 -22.01 2.56
C GLN A 175 -4.66 -20.79 2.56
N ASN A 176 -4.29 -19.74 1.82
CA ASN A 176 -5.10 -18.53 1.72
C ASN A 176 -6.37 -18.78 0.90
N PHE A 177 -6.31 -19.63 -0.13
CA PHE A 177 -7.50 -19.97 -0.93
C PHE A 177 -8.64 -20.49 -0.06
N SER A 178 -8.39 -21.51 0.78
CA SER A 178 -9.43 -22.16 1.59
C SER A 178 -10.09 -21.19 2.57
N VAL A 179 -9.33 -20.34 3.23
CA VAL A 179 -9.88 -19.36 4.19
C VAL A 179 -10.61 -18.21 3.48
N LEU A 180 -10.17 -17.81 2.27
CA LEU A 180 -10.86 -16.82 1.45
C LEU A 180 -12.18 -17.35 0.90
N VAL A 181 -12.27 -18.64 0.50
CA VAL A 181 -13.54 -19.28 0.11
C VAL A 181 -14.54 -19.31 1.28
N THR A 182 -14.04 -19.49 2.51
CA THR A 182 -14.89 -19.37 3.71
C THR A 182 -15.34 -17.92 3.91
N ALA A 183 -14.45 -16.94 3.78
CA ALA A 183 -14.77 -15.51 3.88
C ALA A 183 -15.72 -15.04 2.77
N ALA A 184 -15.75 -15.69 1.61
CA ALA A 184 -16.73 -15.43 0.54
C ALA A 184 -18.17 -15.82 0.91
N LYS A 185 -18.36 -16.53 2.04
CA LYS A 185 -19.67 -16.91 2.60
C LYS A 185 -19.99 -16.15 3.91
N ASP A 186 -19.19 -15.14 4.27
CA ASP A 186 -19.37 -14.37 5.50
C ASP A 186 -20.74 -13.68 5.56
N ASP A 187 -21.30 -13.51 6.74
CA ASP A 187 -22.61 -12.82 6.93
C ASP A 187 -22.55 -11.35 6.47
N TYR A 188 -21.38 -10.73 6.51
CA TYR A 188 -21.19 -9.31 6.16
C TYR A 188 -20.71 -9.14 4.72
N ARG A 189 -21.48 -8.40 3.94
CA ARG A 189 -21.19 -8.09 2.54
C ARG A 189 -19.78 -7.51 2.32
N VAL A 190 -19.32 -6.66 3.20
CA VAL A 190 -17.95 -6.05 3.11
C VAL A 190 -16.85 -7.12 3.14
N VAL A 191 -17.03 -8.18 3.90
CA VAL A 191 -16.07 -9.30 3.99
C VAL A 191 -16.14 -10.13 2.71
N ARG A 192 -17.34 -10.47 2.21
CA ARG A 192 -17.52 -11.23 0.96
C ARG A 192 -16.91 -10.50 -0.23
N ILE A 193 -17.10 -9.17 -0.34
CA ILE A 193 -16.49 -8.35 -1.41
C ILE A 193 -14.97 -8.32 -1.30
N ALA A 194 -14.42 -8.19 -0.10
CA ALA A 194 -12.95 -8.22 0.09
C ALA A 194 -12.38 -9.60 -0.28
N ALA A 195 -13.05 -10.68 0.13
CA ALA A 195 -12.67 -12.04 -0.25
C ALA A 195 -12.76 -12.26 -1.77
N ALA A 196 -13.82 -11.76 -2.42
CA ALA A 196 -13.97 -11.81 -3.87
C ALA A 196 -12.81 -11.10 -4.59
N THR A 197 -12.40 -9.92 -4.12
CA THR A 197 -11.27 -9.18 -4.70
C THR A 197 -9.99 -10.00 -4.63
N ALA A 198 -9.73 -10.67 -3.50
CA ALA A 198 -8.57 -11.54 -3.33
C ALA A 198 -8.67 -12.81 -4.19
N LEU A 199 -9.83 -13.48 -4.19
CA LEU A 199 -10.09 -14.71 -4.96
C LEU A 199 -10.00 -14.48 -6.47
N ALA A 200 -10.28 -13.28 -6.97
CA ALA A 200 -10.18 -12.97 -8.40
C ALA A 200 -8.78 -13.25 -9.00
N ARG A 201 -7.73 -13.29 -8.17
CA ARG A 201 -6.34 -13.54 -8.58
C ARG A 201 -5.97 -15.02 -8.68
N TYR A 202 -6.85 -15.91 -8.21
CA TYR A 202 -6.59 -17.35 -8.24
C TYR A 202 -6.92 -17.96 -9.60
N PRO A 203 -6.19 -19.04 -9.98
CA PRO A 203 -6.45 -19.77 -11.23
C PRO A 203 -7.90 -20.24 -11.31
N GLN A 204 -8.50 -20.16 -12.51
CA GLN A 204 -9.89 -20.55 -12.76
C GLN A 204 -10.18 -21.98 -12.29
N GLY A 205 -9.24 -22.93 -12.48
CA GLY A 205 -9.42 -24.30 -12.05
C GLY A 205 -9.64 -24.48 -10.54
N LEU A 206 -9.07 -23.61 -9.69
CA LEU A 206 -9.33 -23.60 -8.26
C LEU A 206 -10.70 -23.00 -7.94
N LEU A 207 -11.09 -21.94 -8.63
CA LEU A 207 -12.39 -21.29 -8.46
C LEU A 207 -13.55 -22.19 -8.88
N ASP A 208 -13.31 -23.11 -9.82
CA ASP A 208 -14.30 -24.06 -10.34
C ASP A 208 -14.44 -25.33 -9.50
N LEU A 209 -13.63 -25.50 -8.45
CA LEU A 209 -13.80 -26.64 -7.54
C LEU A 209 -15.21 -26.67 -6.96
N PRO A 210 -15.86 -27.84 -6.86
CA PRO A 210 -17.23 -27.97 -6.32
C PRO A 210 -17.41 -27.32 -4.94
N SER A 211 -16.37 -27.35 -4.10
CA SER A 211 -16.37 -26.75 -2.76
C SER A 211 -16.30 -25.22 -2.75
N ALA A 212 -15.85 -24.58 -3.84
CA ALA A 212 -15.56 -23.15 -3.93
C ALA A 212 -16.51 -22.41 -4.91
N ARG A 213 -16.87 -23.05 -6.02
CA ARG A 213 -17.57 -22.42 -7.16
C ARG A 213 -18.76 -21.55 -6.75
N ALA A 214 -19.72 -22.11 -6.04
CA ALA A 214 -20.94 -21.37 -5.69
C ALA A 214 -20.67 -20.13 -4.83
N ALA A 215 -19.70 -20.24 -3.87
CA ALA A 215 -19.31 -19.13 -3.02
C ALA A 215 -18.58 -18.04 -3.81
N CYS A 216 -17.65 -18.44 -4.68
CA CYS A 216 -16.87 -17.52 -5.51
C CYS A 216 -17.80 -16.75 -6.48
N GLU A 217 -18.69 -17.46 -7.19
CA GLU A 217 -19.66 -16.84 -8.13
C GLU A 217 -20.59 -15.87 -7.42
N ALA A 218 -21.09 -16.22 -6.23
CA ALA A 218 -21.95 -15.32 -5.46
C ALA A 218 -21.20 -14.06 -5.03
N ALA A 219 -19.99 -14.21 -4.49
CA ALA A 219 -19.17 -13.10 -4.04
C ALA A 219 -18.71 -12.20 -5.21
N PHE A 220 -18.39 -12.76 -6.38
CA PHE A 220 -18.07 -12.02 -7.59
C PHE A 220 -19.25 -11.19 -8.09
N ARG A 221 -20.48 -11.74 -8.09
CA ARG A 221 -21.66 -10.95 -8.43
C ARG A 221 -21.88 -9.78 -7.48
N GLU A 222 -21.64 -9.97 -6.17
CA GLU A 222 -21.74 -8.88 -5.19
C GLU A 222 -20.66 -7.82 -5.39
N LEU A 223 -19.42 -8.21 -5.71
CA LEU A 223 -18.32 -7.31 -6.03
C LEU A 223 -18.68 -6.44 -7.25
N GLU A 224 -19.12 -7.06 -8.34
CA GLU A 224 -19.52 -6.33 -9.54
C GLU A 224 -20.68 -5.36 -9.25
N ALA A 225 -21.72 -5.84 -8.56
CA ALA A 225 -22.87 -5.01 -8.18
C ALA A 225 -22.44 -3.83 -7.30
N SER A 226 -21.49 -4.02 -6.39
CA SER A 226 -21.00 -2.96 -5.50
C SER A 226 -20.31 -1.81 -6.26
N HIS A 227 -19.63 -2.12 -7.36
CA HIS A 227 -18.99 -1.09 -8.19
C HIS A 227 -19.97 -0.47 -9.18
N ARG A 228 -20.91 -1.27 -9.73
CA ARG A 228 -21.91 -0.77 -10.68
C ARG A 228 -22.96 0.16 -10.06
N CYS A 229 -23.14 0.15 -8.73
CA CYS A 229 -24.06 1.08 -8.06
C CYS A 229 -23.57 2.55 -8.05
N MET A 230 -22.34 2.80 -8.45
CA MET A 230 -21.74 4.15 -8.60
C MET A 230 -21.25 4.36 -10.04
N PRO A 231 -22.16 4.53 -11.02
CA PRO A 231 -21.81 4.55 -12.45
C PRO A 231 -21.07 5.80 -12.89
N ASP A 232 -21.08 6.85 -12.09
CA ASP A 232 -20.35 8.11 -12.25
C ASP A 232 -19.00 8.14 -11.53
N SER A 233 -18.66 7.09 -10.80
CA SER A 233 -17.38 6.98 -10.09
C SER A 233 -16.30 6.36 -10.98
N TRP A 234 -15.31 7.16 -11.38
CA TRP A 234 -14.14 6.64 -12.09
C TRP A 234 -13.41 5.53 -11.33
N ALA A 235 -13.34 5.65 -9.98
CA ALA A 235 -12.68 4.65 -9.13
C ALA A 235 -13.41 3.31 -9.14
N SER A 236 -14.75 3.32 -9.22
CA SER A 236 -15.54 2.09 -9.34
C SER A 236 -15.27 1.38 -10.67
N HIS A 237 -15.20 2.11 -11.76
CA HIS A 237 -14.83 1.55 -13.07
C HIS A 237 -13.37 1.08 -13.11
N TYR A 238 -12.45 1.81 -12.51
CA TYR A 238 -11.05 1.39 -12.38
C TYR A 238 -10.94 0.06 -11.60
N ASN A 239 -11.65 -0.06 -10.48
CA ASN A 239 -11.65 -1.28 -9.66
C ASN A 239 -12.32 -2.46 -10.39
N LEU A 240 -13.37 -2.22 -11.17
CA LEU A 240 -13.93 -3.24 -12.07
C LEU A 240 -12.92 -3.67 -13.12
N GLY A 241 -12.18 -2.73 -13.69
CA GLY A 241 -11.10 -3.03 -14.64
C GLY A 241 -10.05 -3.95 -14.02
N ASN A 242 -9.58 -3.64 -12.81
CA ASN A 242 -8.62 -4.47 -12.08
C ASN A 242 -9.18 -5.87 -11.77
N TYR A 243 -10.45 -5.95 -11.38
CA TYR A 243 -11.12 -7.22 -11.15
C TYR A 243 -11.21 -8.07 -12.43
N PHE A 244 -11.67 -7.50 -13.53
CA PHE A 244 -11.75 -8.21 -14.80
C PHE A 244 -10.38 -8.62 -15.35
N GLU A 245 -9.35 -7.76 -15.18
CA GLU A 245 -7.97 -8.09 -15.54
C GLU A 245 -7.46 -9.29 -14.74
N ALA A 246 -7.67 -9.29 -13.41
CA ALA A 246 -7.30 -10.40 -12.53
C ALA A 246 -8.00 -11.72 -12.91
N ARG A 247 -9.23 -11.64 -13.44
CA ARG A 247 -10.01 -12.78 -13.95
C ARG A 247 -9.66 -13.19 -15.40
N GLY A 248 -8.72 -12.49 -16.05
CA GLY A 248 -8.38 -12.72 -17.46
C GLY A 248 -9.45 -12.27 -18.46
N LEU A 249 -10.45 -11.50 -18.02
CA LEU A 249 -11.56 -11.01 -18.82
C LEU A 249 -11.17 -9.70 -19.53
N THR A 250 -10.25 -9.81 -20.50
CA THR A 250 -9.52 -8.70 -21.10
C THR A 250 -10.41 -7.61 -21.69
N GLU A 251 -11.46 -7.95 -22.45
CA GLU A 251 -12.31 -6.96 -23.10
C GLU A 251 -13.14 -6.16 -22.07
N GLN A 252 -13.62 -6.84 -21.02
CA GLN A 252 -14.36 -6.20 -19.94
C GLN A 252 -13.46 -5.28 -19.10
N ALA A 253 -12.19 -5.68 -18.89
CA ALA A 253 -11.19 -4.86 -18.21
C ALA A 253 -10.90 -3.58 -19.01
N LEU A 254 -10.61 -3.70 -20.30
CA LEU A 254 -10.35 -2.55 -21.18
C LEU A 254 -11.55 -1.61 -21.27
N ALA A 255 -12.77 -2.14 -21.40
CA ALA A 255 -13.99 -1.33 -21.39
C ALA A 255 -14.17 -0.56 -20.07
N SER A 256 -13.84 -1.19 -18.93
CA SER A 256 -13.94 -0.57 -17.61
C SER A 256 -12.89 0.52 -17.43
N TYR A 257 -11.64 0.30 -17.86
CA TYR A 257 -10.59 1.33 -17.83
C TYR A 257 -10.92 2.51 -18.76
N ALA A 258 -11.48 2.24 -19.94
CA ALA A 258 -11.92 3.28 -20.86
C ALA A 258 -13.03 4.15 -20.24
N GLN A 259 -13.98 3.55 -19.52
CA GLN A 259 -15.00 4.29 -18.79
C GLN A 259 -14.42 5.13 -17.66
N ALA A 260 -13.48 4.57 -16.87
CA ALA A 260 -12.78 5.32 -15.83
C ALA A 260 -12.05 6.55 -16.40
N THR A 261 -11.35 6.37 -17.52
CA THR A 261 -10.64 7.47 -18.23
C THR A 261 -11.60 8.51 -18.79
N ARG A 262 -12.78 8.10 -19.28
CA ARG A 262 -13.78 9.04 -19.79
C ARG A 262 -14.34 9.92 -18.68
N LEU A 263 -14.58 9.36 -17.49
CA LEU A 263 -15.07 10.09 -16.32
C LEU A 263 -14.00 11.03 -15.72
N ARG A 264 -12.75 10.60 -15.74
CA ARG A 264 -11.62 11.37 -15.21
C ARG A 264 -10.38 11.17 -16.10
N PRO A 265 -10.23 12.02 -17.13
CA PRO A 265 -9.12 11.93 -18.09
C PRO A 265 -7.74 12.19 -17.49
N ASP A 266 -7.70 12.86 -16.34
CA ASP A 266 -6.49 13.22 -15.58
C ASP A 266 -5.99 12.09 -14.66
N MET A 267 -6.71 10.98 -14.57
CA MET A 267 -6.31 9.84 -13.73
C MET A 267 -5.33 8.91 -14.47
N VAL A 268 -4.10 8.86 -13.98
CA VAL A 268 -3.02 8.05 -14.54
C VAL A 268 -3.26 6.52 -14.45
N PRO A 269 -3.74 5.94 -13.31
CA PRO A 269 -3.78 4.50 -13.16
C PRO A 269 -4.60 3.74 -14.22
N PRO A 270 -5.81 4.17 -14.63
CA PRO A 270 -6.56 3.49 -15.68
C PRO A 270 -5.85 3.49 -17.03
N LEU A 271 -5.15 4.60 -17.36
CA LEU A 271 -4.40 4.73 -18.60
C LEU A 271 -3.21 3.78 -18.64
N VAL A 272 -2.46 3.67 -17.54
CA VAL A 272 -1.31 2.77 -17.42
C VAL A 272 -1.76 1.31 -17.50
N ASN A 273 -2.79 0.90 -16.75
CA ASN A 273 -3.25 -0.48 -16.76
C ASN A 273 -3.77 -0.88 -18.16
N ALA A 274 -4.59 -0.03 -18.80
CA ALA A 274 -5.04 -0.27 -20.16
C ALA A 274 -3.87 -0.37 -21.14
N SER A 275 -2.85 0.50 -21.02
CA SER A 275 -1.66 0.46 -21.89
C SER A 275 -0.88 -0.85 -21.77
N MET A 276 -0.71 -1.33 -20.53
CA MET A 276 -0.04 -2.63 -20.27
C MET A 276 -0.81 -3.80 -20.90
N MET A 277 -2.16 -3.76 -20.85
CA MET A 277 -2.98 -4.78 -21.50
C MET A 277 -2.84 -4.75 -23.03
N HIS A 278 -2.82 -3.56 -23.64
CA HIS A 278 -2.58 -3.41 -25.07
C HIS A 278 -1.18 -3.89 -25.47
N ALA A 279 -0.13 -3.54 -24.69
CA ALA A 279 1.23 -4.02 -24.91
C ALA A 279 1.32 -5.55 -24.90
N ARG A 280 0.72 -6.22 -23.90
CA ARG A 280 0.68 -7.70 -23.83
C ARG A 280 0.01 -8.37 -25.04
N ARG A 281 -0.84 -7.63 -25.76
CA ARG A 281 -1.49 -8.08 -27.01
C ARG A 281 -0.70 -7.71 -28.27
N GLY A 282 0.48 -7.09 -28.12
CA GLY A 282 1.29 -6.59 -29.22
C GLY A 282 0.80 -5.26 -29.83
N ASP A 283 -0.25 -4.65 -29.29
CA ASP A 283 -0.77 -3.35 -29.74
C ASP A 283 0.04 -2.21 -29.10
N LEU A 284 1.30 -2.11 -29.47
CA LEU A 284 2.22 -1.08 -28.96
C LEU A 284 1.77 0.33 -29.34
N ARG A 285 1.10 0.49 -30.48
CA ARG A 285 0.60 1.80 -30.93
C ARG A 285 -0.41 2.38 -29.94
N THR A 286 -1.43 1.60 -29.60
CA THR A 286 -2.44 2.02 -28.61
C THR A 286 -1.83 2.17 -27.22
N SER A 287 -0.94 1.26 -26.82
CA SER A 287 -0.23 1.33 -25.55
C SER A 287 0.50 2.66 -25.38
N ILE A 288 1.34 3.03 -26.35
CA ILE A 288 2.11 4.30 -26.32
C ILE A 288 1.16 5.51 -26.34
N ALA A 289 0.07 5.47 -27.12
CA ALA A 289 -0.89 6.56 -27.14
C ALA A 289 -1.57 6.79 -25.78
N LEU A 290 -1.91 5.72 -25.03
CA LEU A 290 -2.45 5.80 -23.69
C LEU A 290 -1.42 6.33 -22.68
N LEU A 291 -0.17 5.87 -22.78
CA LEU A 291 0.92 6.33 -21.91
C LEU A 291 1.28 7.80 -22.15
N ARG A 292 1.18 8.29 -23.40
CA ARG A 292 1.33 9.73 -23.69
C ARG A 292 0.24 10.57 -23.08
N LYS A 293 -1.00 10.07 -23.00
CA LYS A 293 -2.08 10.72 -22.25
C LYS A 293 -1.79 10.74 -20.74
N ALA A 294 -1.27 9.63 -20.21
CA ALA A 294 -0.87 9.54 -18.82
C ALA A 294 0.30 10.49 -18.48
N GLU A 295 1.29 10.62 -19.37
CA GLU A 295 2.39 11.56 -19.25
C GLU A 295 1.91 13.03 -19.25
N ALA A 296 0.95 13.36 -20.10
CA ALA A 296 0.36 14.70 -20.13
C ALA A 296 -0.42 15.02 -18.83
N ALA A 297 -1.03 14.01 -18.20
CA ALA A 297 -1.73 14.17 -16.92
C ALA A 297 -0.78 14.30 -15.73
N ASP A 298 0.32 13.54 -15.73
CA ASP A 298 1.36 13.59 -14.68
C ASP A 298 2.76 13.43 -15.32
N PRO A 299 3.40 14.56 -15.71
CA PRO A 299 4.68 14.54 -16.42
C PRO A 299 5.88 14.04 -15.59
N ARG A 300 5.71 13.83 -14.29
CA ARG A 300 6.77 13.34 -13.40
C ARG A 300 6.51 11.95 -12.84
N ASN A 301 5.52 11.25 -13.36
CA ASN A 301 5.16 9.93 -12.86
C ASN A 301 6.20 8.87 -13.28
N PRO A 302 6.93 8.27 -12.32
CA PRO A 302 7.99 7.31 -12.65
C PRO A 302 7.45 6.04 -13.31
N ALA A 303 6.24 5.59 -12.96
CA ALA A 303 5.63 4.41 -13.57
C ALA A 303 5.22 4.66 -15.03
N VAL A 304 4.75 5.86 -15.37
CA VAL A 304 4.43 6.25 -16.75
C VAL A 304 5.71 6.24 -17.60
N HIS A 305 6.76 6.87 -17.11
CA HIS A 305 8.05 6.87 -17.83
C HIS A 305 8.64 5.48 -17.97
N LEU A 306 8.58 4.65 -16.93
CA LEU A 306 9.03 3.26 -17.02
C LEU A 306 8.29 2.50 -18.15
N ASN A 307 6.95 2.58 -18.16
CA ASN A 307 6.14 1.86 -19.14
C ASN A 307 6.31 2.43 -20.56
N LEU A 308 6.48 3.77 -20.73
CA LEU A 308 6.83 4.37 -22.01
C LEU A 308 8.19 3.86 -22.51
N GLY A 309 9.19 3.85 -21.63
CA GLY A 309 10.51 3.30 -21.96
C GLY A 309 10.44 1.86 -22.43
N MET A 310 9.67 1.02 -21.74
CA MET A 310 9.48 -0.40 -22.12
C MET A 310 8.78 -0.53 -23.48
N ALA A 311 7.68 0.17 -23.70
CA ALA A 311 6.93 0.10 -24.95
C ALA A 311 7.74 0.64 -26.16
N LEU A 312 8.52 1.70 -25.96
CA LEU A 312 9.40 2.26 -26.99
C LEU A 312 10.57 1.32 -27.31
N ALA A 313 11.17 0.68 -26.30
CA ALA A 313 12.21 -0.33 -26.52
C ALA A 313 11.69 -1.53 -27.31
N GLU A 314 10.47 -1.97 -27.06
CA GLU A 314 9.81 -3.04 -27.81
C GLU A 314 9.50 -2.59 -29.25
N GLN A 315 9.18 -1.31 -29.46
CA GLN A 315 9.01 -0.70 -30.78
C GLN A 315 10.35 -0.42 -31.49
N GLN A 316 11.50 -0.74 -30.89
CA GLN A 316 12.84 -0.48 -31.37
C GLN A 316 13.27 1.02 -31.39
N ASP A 317 12.53 1.90 -30.71
CA ASP A 317 12.96 3.28 -30.44
C ASP A 317 13.85 3.30 -29.18
N MET A 318 15.13 2.92 -29.36
CA MET A 318 16.09 2.82 -28.27
C MET A 318 16.40 4.19 -27.64
N SER A 319 16.44 5.26 -28.44
CA SER A 319 16.68 6.62 -27.97
C SER A 319 15.51 7.16 -27.15
N GLY A 320 14.29 6.89 -27.58
CA GLY A 320 13.09 7.20 -26.82
C GLY A 320 13.02 6.43 -25.51
N ALA A 321 13.32 5.14 -25.54
CA ALA A 321 13.38 4.27 -24.38
C ALA A 321 14.38 4.78 -23.33
N GLU A 322 15.60 5.13 -23.75
CA GLU A 322 16.63 5.68 -22.88
C GLU A 322 16.16 6.95 -22.15
N ARG A 323 15.63 7.90 -22.92
CA ARG A 323 15.11 9.16 -22.33
C ARG A 323 14.08 8.90 -21.26
N HIS A 324 13.13 7.99 -21.49
CA HIS A 324 12.08 7.71 -20.52
C HIS A 324 12.57 6.90 -19.33
N PHE A 325 13.49 5.95 -19.50
CA PHE A 325 14.10 5.27 -18.33
C PHE A 325 14.90 6.24 -17.46
N ARG A 326 15.64 7.19 -18.05
CA ARG A 326 16.34 8.25 -17.31
C ARG A 326 15.34 9.17 -16.57
N ALA A 327 14.23 9.53 -17.21
CA ALA A 327 13.18 10.31 -16.58
C ALA A 327 12.52 9.58 -15.41
N ALA A 328 12.29 8.26 -15.54
CA ALA A 328 11.78 7.43 -14.45
C ALA A 328 12.72 7.44 -13.24
N LEU A 329 14.03 7.27 -13.46
CA LEU A 329 15.06 7.32 -12.40
C LEU A 329 15.26 8.71 -11.80
N ALA A 330 15.06 9.77 -12.58
CA ALA A 330 15.10 11.13 -12.07
C ALA A 330 13.91 11.43 -11.14
N ALA A 331 12.73 10.85 -11.45
CA ALA A 331 11.53 10.98 -10.64
C ALA A 331 11.55 10.06 -9.40
N ASP A 332 12.04 8.84 -9.56
CA ASP A 332 12.22 7.88 -8.46
C ASP A 332 13.57 7.16 -8.58
N PRO A 333 14.59 7.64 -7.87
CA PRO A 333 15.91 7.01 -7.86
C PRO A 333 15.93 5.58 -7.30
N THR A 334 14.88 5.13 -6.62
CA THR A 334 14.80 3.79 -6.00
C THR A 334 14.08 2.77 -6.89
N LEU A 335 13.66 3.16 -8.10
CA LEU A 335 12.92 2.29 -9.02
C LEU A 335 13.88 1.28 -9.68
N ALA A 336 14.09 0.13 -9.03
CA ALA A 336 15.01 -0.92 -9.45
C ALA A 336 14.79 -1.36 -10.91
N GLN A 337 13.52 -1.48 -11.35
CA GLN A 337 13.19 -1.92 -12.69
C GLN A 337 13.63 -0.89 -13.75
N ALA A 338 13.55 0.41 -13.47
CA ALA A 338 14.04 1.44 -14.40
C ALA A 338 15.57 1.40 -14.52
N ALA A 339 16.28 1.22 -13.39
CA ALA A 339 17.74 1.04 -13.39
C ALA A 339 18.14 -0.20 -14.18
N PHE A 340 17.44 -1.32 -13.99
CA PHE A 340 17.67 -2.56 -14.73
C PHE A 340 17.46 -2.37 -16.23
N ASN A 341 16.30 -1.83 -16.64
CA ASN A 341 15.97 -1.69 -18.06
C ASN A 341 16.93 -0.72 -18.76
N LEU A 342 17.30 0.39 -18.13
CA LEU A 342 18.30 1.31 -18.66
C LEU A 342 19.68 0.65 -18.76
N GLY A 343 20.10 -0.06 -17.71
CA GLY A 343 21.37 -0.78 -17.69
C GLY A 343 21.47 -1.82 -18.80
N VAL A 344 20.42 -2.62 -19.01
CA VAL A 344 20.34 -3.58 -20.10
C VAL A 344 20.36 -2.89 -21.47
N LEU A 345 19.59 -1.81 -21.63
CA LEU A 345 19.54 -1.04 -22.87
C LEU A 345 20.92 -0.53 -23.27
N LEU A 346 21.62 0.14 -22.34
CA LEU A 346 22.96 0.70 -22.58
C LEU A 346 23.99 -0.38 -22.92
N ASN A 347 23.98 -1.51 -22.19
CA ASN A 347 24.92 -2.60 -22.49
C ASN A 347 24.65 -3.30 -23.83
N ARG A 348 23.43 -3.22 -24.36
CA ARG A 348 23.07 -3.78 -25.68
C ARG A 348 23.38 -2.83 -26.84
N THR A 349 23.23 -1.53 -26.65
CA THR A 349 23.42 -0.52 -27.70
C THR A 349 24.88 -0.07 -27.79
N ALA A 350 25.50 0.20 -26.65
CA ALA A 350 26.90 0.57 -26.53
C ALA A 350 27.38 0.19 -25.13
N PRO A 351 28.12 -0.93 -24.94
CA PRO A 351 28.57 -1.37 -23.63
C PRO A 351 29.36 -0.29 -22.89
N THR A 352 28.82 0.21 -21.78
CA THR A 352 29.39 1.29 -20.97
C THR A 352 29.52 0.87 -19.51
N ASP A 353 30.41 1.54 -18.76
CA ASP A 353 30.51 1.34 -17.30
C ASP A 353 29.23 1.80 -16.60
N GLU A 354 28.54 2.80 -17.15
CA GLU A 354 27.21 3.24 -16.68
C GLU A 354 26.20 2.09 -16.74
N GLY A 355 26.17 1.33 -17.84
CA GLY A 355 25.23 0.21 -17.99
C GLY A 355 25.44 -0.87 -16.93
N VAL A 356 26.70 -1.22 -16.63
CA VAL A 356 27.03 -2.20 -15.57
C VAL A 356 26.68 -1.63 -14.18
N ALA A 357 27.00 -0.35 -13.92
CA ALA A 357 26.69 0.31 -12.65
C ALA A 357 25.18 0.38 -12.39
N LEU A 358 24.35 0.58 -13.41
CA LEU A 358 22.89 0.56 -13.32
C LEU A 358 22.34 -0.84 -13.02
N CYS A 359 22.91 -1.89 -13.65
CA CYS A 359 22.55 -3.29 -13.32
C CYS A 359 22.92 -3.63 -11.87
N ARG A 360 24.08 -3.18 -11.38
CA ARG A 360 24.49 -3.29 -9.96
C ARG A 360 23.47 -2.61 -9.06
N ARG A 361 23.12 -1.35 -9.34
CA ARG A 361 22.14 -0.58 -8.57
C ARG A 361 20.77 -1.29 -8.51
N ALA A 362 20.30 -1.88 -9.61
CA ALA A 362 19.07 -2.65 -9.62
C ALA A 362 19.13 -3.86 -8.67
N ALA A 363 20.25 -4.59 -8.66
CA ALA A 363 20.47 -5.72 -7.75
C ALA A 363 20.58 -5.29 -6.27
N GLU A 364 21.14 -4.11 -5.99
CA GLU A 364 21.21 -3.53 -4.65
C GLU A 364 19.82 -3.09 -4.15
N LEU A 365 19.02 -2.48 -5.02
CA LEU A 365 17.66 -2.01 -4.69
C LEU A 365 16.66 -3.16 -4.50
N ALA A 366 16.87 -4.28 -5.19
CA ALA A 366 16.02 -5.46 -5.09
C ALA A 366 16.85 -6.75 -4.90
N PRO A 367 17.49 -6.92 -3.72
CA PRO A 367 18.49 -7.96 -3.49
C PRO A 367 17.94 -9.39 -3.53
N GLN A 368 16.62 -9.56 -3.49
CA GLN A 368 15.94 -10.86 -3.62
C GLN A 368 15.55 -11.20 -5.07
N HIS A 369 15.81 -10.29 -6.03
CA HIS A 369 15.46 -10.52 -7.42
C HIS A 369 16.60 -11.21 -8.18
N ALA A 370 16.47 -12.53 -8.38
CA ALA A 370 17.51 -13.37 -8.98
C ALA A 370 17.97 -12.86 -10.36
N GLY A 371 17.04 -12.39 -11.21
CA GLY A 371 17.35 -11.88 -12.54
C GLY A 371 18.24 -10.63 -12.52
N TYR A 372 18.14 -9.77 -11.51
CA TYR A 372 19.00 -8.58 -11.42
C TYR A 372 20.43 -8.96 -11.03
N ALA A 373 20.58 -9.86 -10.06
CA ALA A 373 21.89 -10.37 -9.66
C ALA A 373 22.58 -11.12 -10.83
N TYR A 374 21.82 -11.97 -11.53
CA TYR A 374 22.31 -12.67 -12.72
C TYR A 374 22.76 -11.71 -13.80
N THR A 375 21.95 -10.72 -14.17
CA THR A 375 22.25 -9.79 -15.27
C THR A 375 23.46 -8.90 -14.95
N HIS A 376 23.58 -8.44 -13.68
CA HIS A 376 24.77 -7.72 -13.23
C HIS A 376 26.04 -8.58 -13.39
N ALA A 377 26.01 -9.81 -12.89
CA ALA A 377 27.15 -10.73 -13.02
C ALA A 377 27.45 -11.08 -14.48
N TYR A 378 26.43 -11.26 -15.32
CA TYR A 378 26.59 -11.52 -16.74
C TYR A 378 27.35 -10.39 -17.47
N TYR A 379 26.98 -9.12 -17.23
CA TYR A 379 27.67 -7.98 -17.84
C TYR A 379 29.09 -7.76 -17.27
N LEU A 380 29.32 -8.06 -15.99
CA LEU A 380 30.69 -8.10 -15.43
C LEU A 380 31.55 -9.14 -16.14
N MET A 381 31.03 -10.35 -16.33
CA MET A 381 31.73 -11.42 -17.06
C MET A 381 32.05 -10.98 -18.50
N MET A 382 31.07 -10.39 -19.21
CA MET A 382 31.28 -9.92 -20.58
C MET A 382 32.34 -8.82 -20.69
N ARG A 383 32.61 -8.09 -19.58
CA ARG A 383 33.66 -7.06 -19.47
C ARG A 383 34.99 -7.63 -18.97
N GLY A 384 35.10 -8.93 -18.76
CA GLY A 384 36.33 -9.60 -18.28
C GLY A 384 36.49 -9.62 -16.75
N TYR A 385 35.50 -9.12 -15.99
CA TYR A 385 35.54 -9.09 -14.52
C TYR A 385 34.96 -10.40 -13.93
N ALA A 386 35.57 -11.54 -14.27
CA ALA A 386 35.04 -12.88 -13.92
C ALA A 386 34.99 -13.13 -12.40
N ASP A 387 35.98 -12.63 -11.65
CA ASP A 387 36.02 -12.82 -10.19
C ASP A 387 34.92 -12.02 -9.49
N GLU A 388 34.69 -10.78 -9.92
CA GLU A 388 33.63 -9.95 -9.39
C GLU A 388 32.27 -10.55 -9.75
N ALA A 389 32.08 -11.02 -10.97
CA ALA A 389 30.85 -11.73 -11.38
C ALA A 389 30.57 -12.96 -10.50
N ALA A 390 31.60 -13.79 -10.24
CA ALA A 390 31.46 -14.96 -9.37
C ALA A 390 31.13 -14.55 -7.92
N LYS A 391 31.70 -13.45 -7.42
CA LYS A 391 31.39 -12.91 -6.11
C LYS A 391 29.91 -12.49 -6.00
N VAL A 392 29.40 -11.72 -6.96
CA VAL A 392 27.98 -11.28 -7.00
C VAL A 392 27.02 -12.46 -6.93
N LEU A 393 27.31 -13.54 -7.68
CA LEU A 393 26.48 -14.75 -7.68
C LEU A 393 26.55 -15.51 -6.35
N ARG A 394 27.74 -15.65 -5.76
CA ARG A 394 27.91 -16.29 -4.45
C ARG A 394 27.18 -15.51 -3.34
N ASP A 395 27.30 -14.20 -3.35
CA ASP A 395 26.60 -13.33 -2.38
C ASP A 395 25.07 -13.45 -2.52
N ALA A 396 24.55 -13.60 -3.75
CA ALA A 396 23.12 -13.86 -3.99
C ALA A 396 22.69 -15.22 -3.41
N LEU A 397 23.46 -16.28 -3.65
CA LEU A 397 23.19 -17.61 -3.09
C LEU A 397 23.24 -17.63 -1.56
N GLN A 398 24.18 -16.93 -0.94
CA GLN A 398 24.27 -16.80 0.54
C GLN A 398 23.04 -16.12 1.14
N ARG A 399 22.41 -15.20 0.42
CA ARG A 399 21.13 -14.57 0.80
C ARG A 399 19.90 -15.45 0.52
N GLY A 400 20.11 -16.68 0.05
CA GLY A 400 19.03 -17.60 -0.32
C GLY A 400 18.37 -17.30 -1.68
N VAL A 401 18.97 -16.45 -2.50
CA VAL A 401 18.49 -16.13 -3.85
C VAL A 401 19.01 -17.16 -4.83
N THR A 402 18.16 -18.10 -5.21
CA THR A 402 18.53 -19.21 -6.10
C THR A 402 17.78 -19.15 -7.42
N SER A 403 18.47 -19.43 -8.51
CA SER A 403 17.87 -19.73 -9.82
C SER A 403 18.81 -20.62 -10.65
N PRO A 404 18.28 -21.38 -11.61
CA PRO A 404 19.11 -22.21 -12.52
C PRO A 404 20.17 -21.39 -13.25
N GLU A 405 19.85 -20.16 -13.63
CA GLU A 405 20.75 -19.27 -14.35
C GLU A 405 21.92 -18.82 -13.48
N ILE A 406 21.69 -18.49 -12.20
CA ILE A 406 22.74 -18.13 -11.23
C ILE A 406 23.69 -19.30 -11.05
N THR A 407 23.18 -20.50 -10.80
CA THR A 407 24.02 -21.69 -10.57
C THR A 407 24.79 -22.08 -11.82
N SER A 408 24.18 -22.02 -12.99
CA SER A 408 24.81 -22.29 -14.29
C SER A 408 25.94 -21.32 -14.60
N LEU A 409 25.72 -20.01 -14.44
CA LEU A 409 26.72 -18.98 -14.70
C LEU A 409 27.90 -19.10 -13.73
N LEU A 410 27.63 -19.30 -12.44
CA LEU A 410 28.69 -19.49 -11.43
C LEU A 410 29.53 -20.72 -11.75
N GLY A 411 28.92 -21.86 -12.14
CA GLY A 411 29.63 -23.06 -12.52
C GLY A 411 30.52 -22.88 -13.78
N ARG A 412 30.14 -22.00 -14.71
CA ARG A 412 31.00 -21.64 -15.87
C ARG A 412 32.20 -20.79 -15.43
N LEU A 413 31.96 -19.80 -14.58
CA LEU A 413 33.02 -18.91 -14.09
C LEU A 413 34.07 -19.66 -13.25
N THR A 414 33.65 -20.63 -12.44
CA THR A 414 34.58 -21.43 -11.60
C THR A 414 35.36 -22.48 -12.38
N ARG A 415 34.82 -22.97 -13.52
CA ARG A 415 35.55 -23.91 -14.40
C ARG A 415 36.51 -23.23 -15.36
N ALA A 416 36.32 -21.95 -15.63
CA ALA A 416 37.19 -21.17 -16.51
C ALA A 416 38.40 -20.57 -15.78
N GLN A 417 38.53 -20.76 -14.47
CA GLN A 417 39.72 -20.44 -13.70
C GLN A 417 40.68 -21.63 -13.80
N PRO A 418 41.94 -21.41 -14.28
CA PRO A 418 42.95 -22.47 -14.43
C PRO A 418 43.40 -23.06 -13.09
#